data_b174c1bb6e95177f9435bfaa66662cf4
#
_entry.id   b174c1bb6e95177f9435bfaa66662cf4
#
_cell.length_a   1.000
_cell.length_b   1.000
_cell.length_c   1.000
_cell.angle_alpha   90.00
_cell.angle_beta   90.00
_cell.angle_gamma   90.00
#
_symmetry.space_group_name_H-M   'P 1'
#
loop_
_entity.id
_entity.type
_entity.pdbx_description
1 polymer ?
#
loop_
_entity_poly.entity_id
_entity_poly.type
_entity_poly.pdbx_seq_one_letter_code
_entity_poly.pdbx_strand_id
1 'polypeptide(L)'
;MVWIVYLSPMTQTEIMPPALEKVLTRFRSMGREEKMASLVAYARKLEPLPERLAVLDRTAFAVPECQTRVDIFPELHDGQLHFYADVNVRESPTVAAVLAIVFQAVNDQPPAVTLAIPSDVVRQLMHDIGLAGREVGLNAMVQRLKRHAAQTAG
;
A
#
# COMPACT_ATOMS: atom_id res chain seq x y z
N MET A 1 -45.63 -11.56 1.90
CA MET A 1 -44.53 -11.17 0.97
C MET A 1 -43.36 -10.72 1.79
N VAL A 2 -42.34 -11.56 1.85
CA VAL A 2 -41.18 -11.25 2.65
C VAL A 2 -40.28 -10.36 1.82
N TRP A 3 -40.21 -9.10 2.15
CA TRP A 3 -39.17 -8.24 1.63
C TRP A 3 -37.87 -8.65 2.32
N ILE A 4 -37.09 -9.45 1.64
CA ILE A 4 -35.70 -9.58 2.01
C ILE A 4 -35.10 -8.23 1.70
N VAL A 5 -34.97 -7.39 2.71
CA VAL A 5 -34.11 -6.25 2.60
C VAL A 5 -32.73 -6.83 2.40
N TYR A 6 -32.28 -6.83 1.16
CA TYR A 6 -30.88 -7.00 0.88
C TYR A 6 -30.15 -5.79 1.46
N LEU A 7 -29.88 -5.86 2.72
CA LEU A 7 -28.70 -5.24 3.22
C LEU A 7 -27.60 -5.99 2.54
N SER A 8 -27.16 -5.46 1.41
CA SER A 8 -25.93 -5.93 0.80
C SER A 8 -24.91 -5.98 1.92
N PRO A 9 -24.42 -7.17 2.32
CA PRO A 9 -23.34 -7.18 3.27
C PRO A 9 -22.27 -6.28 2.66
N MET A 10 -21.81 -5.28 3.41
CA MET A 10 -20.68 -4.48 3.00
C MET A 10 -19.62 -5.48 2.57
N THR A 11 -19.36 -5.53 1.28
CA THR A 11 -18.32 -6.40 0.77
C THR A 11 -17.03 -6.00 1.48
N GLN A 12 -16.17 -6.95 1.80
CA GLN A 12 -14.89 -6.65 2.46
C GLN A 12 -14.11 -5.56 1.72
N THR A 13 -14.40 -5.35 0.42
CA THR A 13 -13.82 -4.30 -0.40
C THR A 13 -14.26 -2.89 0.00
N GLU A 14 -15.33 -2.75 0.77
CA GLU A 14 -15.86 -1.45 1.21
C GLU A 14 -15.36 -1.07 2.60
N ILE A 15 -14.71 -2.00 3.31
CA ILE A 15 -14.22 -1.78 4.66
C ILE A 15 -12.73 -1.51 4.61
N MET A 16 -12.32 -0.30 5.00
CA MET A 16 -10.91 0.03 5.12
C MET A 16 -10.20 -0.98 6.02
N PRO A 17 -9.00 -1.47 5.64
CA PRO A 17 -8.24 -2.37 6.50
C PRO A 17 -8.02 -1.76 7.89
N PRO A 18 -8.35 -2.47 8.97
CA PRO A 18 -8.27 -1.89 10.32
C PRO A 18 -6.88 -1.39 10.70
N ALA A 19 -5.83 -2.08 10.28
CA ALA A 19 -4.46 -1.65 10.55
C ALA A 19 -4.14 -0.33 9.85
N LEU A 20 -4.66 -0.12 8.65
CA LEU A 20 -4.48 1.12 7.91
C LEU A 20 -5.27 2.27 8.55
N GLU A 21 -6.51 2.01 8.94
CA GLU A 21 -7.35 2.99 9.62
C GLU A 21 -6.68 3.50 10.90
N LYS A 22 -6.08 2.58 11.65
CA LYS A 22 -5.37 2.91 12.89
C LYS A 22 -4.19 3.87 12.62
N VAL A 23 -3.43 3.60 11.58
CA VAL A 23 -2.29 4.46 11.18
C VAL A 23 -2.79 5.82 10.72
N LEU A 24 -3.80 5.86 9.87
CA LEU A 24 -4.37 7.12 9.37
C LEU A 24 -4.93 7.98 10.51
N THR A 25 -5.64 7.37 11.45
CA THR A 25 -6.17 8.08 12.62
C THR A 25 -5.04 8.68 13.45
N ARG A 26 -3.98 7.92 13.68
CA ARG A 26 -2.82 8.39 14.42
C ARG A 26 -2.11 9.52 13.69
N PHE A 27 -1.93 9.41 12.38
CA PHE A 27 -1.27 10.44 11.58
C PHE A 27 -2.05 11.76 11.59
N ARG A 28 -3.39 11.72 11.61
CA ARG A 28 -4.20 12.93 11.67
C ARG A 28 -3.96 13.74 12.94
N SER A 29 -3.59 13.09 14.04
CA SER A 29 -3.32 13.77 15.31
C SER A 29 -1.87 14.24 15.46
N MET A 30 -0.99 13.87 14.53
CA MET A 30 0.43 14.22 14.58
C MET A 30 0.71 15.57 13.92
N GLY A 31 1.65 16.31 14.50
CA GLY A 31 2.27 17.45 13.83
C GLY A 31 3.23 16.99 12.74
N ARG A 32 3.71 17.95 11.96
CA ARG A 32 4.60 17.68 10.82
C ARG A 32 5.86 16.91 11.23
N GLU A 33 6.52 17.33 12.30
CA GLU A 33 7.76 16.71 12.77
C GLU A 33 7.54 15.26 13.21
N GLU A 34 6.43 15.01 13.93
CA GLU A 34 6.08 13.66 14.35
C GLU A 34 5.78 12.76 13.16
N LYS A 35 5.07 13.29 12.15
CA LYS A 35 4.81 12.55 10.91
C LYS A 35 6.11 12.16 10.21
N MET A 36 7.02 13.12 10.08
CA MET A 36 8.31 12.85 9.43
C MET A 36 9.09 11.79 10.17
N ALA A 37 9.15 11.85 11.50
CA ALA A 37 9.82 10.85 12.32
C ALA A 37 9.15 9.47 12.16
N SER A 38 7.82 9.43 12.13
CA SER A 38 7.07 8.19 11.93
C SER A 38 7.32 7.58 10.56
N LEU A 39 7.38 8.40 9.51
CA LEU A 39 7.69 7.92 8.16
C LEU A 39 9.09 7.30 8.10
N VAL A 40 10.08 7.94 8.71
CA VAL A 40 11.43 7.38 8.77
C VAL A 40 11.43 6.02 9.47
N ALA A 41 10.70 5.91 10.57
CA ALA A 41 10.58 4.65 11.30
C ALA A 41 9.91 3.55 10.46
N TYR A 42 8.85 3.89 9.72
CA TYR A 42 8.17 2.94 8.84
C TYR A 42 9.06 2.50 7.67
N ALA A 43 9.82 3.42 7.10
CA ALA A 43 10.72 3.09 5.99
C ALA A 43 11.70 1.97 6.37
N ARG A 44 12.15 1.95 7.60
CA ARG A 44 13.06 0.91 8.12
C ARG A 44 12.40 -0.45 8.28
N LYS A 45 11.08 -0.49 8.31
CA LYS A 45 10.31 -1.73 8.48
C LYS A 45 9.95 -2.40 7.14
N LEU A 46 10.30 -1.78 6.03
CA LEU A 46 10.06 -2.39 4.73
C LEU A 46 10.89 -3.67 4.63
N GLU A 47 10.22 -4.78 4.31
CA GLU A 47 10.90 -6.06 4.18
C GLU A 47 11.91 -6.03 3.03
N PRO A 48 13.11 -6.59 3.22
CA PRO A 48 14.07 -6.73 2.13
C PRO A 48 13.50 -7.64 1.04
N LEU A 49 13.86 -7.36 -0.20
CA LEU A 49 13.42 -8.17 -1.34
C LEU A 49 14.07 -9.56 -1.26
N PRO A 50 13.29 -10.65 -1.26
CA PRO A 50 13.86 -12.00 -1.29
C PRO A 50 14.66 -12.23 -2.56
N GLU A 51 15.75 -12.98 -2.46
CA GLU A 51 16.63 -13.27 -3.59
C GLU A 51 15.88 -13.93 -4.76
N ARG A 52 14.91 -14.81 -4.47
CA ARG A 52 14.09 -15.46 -5.50
C ARG A 52 13.34 -14.46 -6.39
N LEU A 53 13.02 -13.29 -5.87
CA LEU A 53 12.35 -12.22 -6.63
C LEU A 53 13.36 -11.30 -7.29
N ALA A 54 14.52 -11.11 -6.67
CA ALA A 54 15.56 -10.21 -7.18
C ALA A 54 16.08 -10.64 -8.54
N VAL A 55 16.01 -11.92 -8.87
CA VAL A 55 16.51 -12.48 -10.14
C VAL A 55 15.47 -12.46 -11.26
N LEU A 56 14.22 -12.05 -10.97
CA LEU A 56 13.17 -12.00 -11.98
C LEU A 56 13.35 -10.79 -12.92
N ASP A 57 12.75 -10.91 -14.11
CA ASP A 57 12.67 -9.78 -15.04
C ASP A 57 11.80 -8.68 -14.41
N ARG A 58 12.37 -7.50 -14.26
CA ARG A 58 11.75 -6.35 -13.60
C ARG A 58 10.73 -5.62 -14.44
N THR A 59 10.67 -5.89 -15.76
CA THR A 59 9.81 -5.15 -16.69
C THR A 59 8.34 -5.18 -16.28
N ALA A 60 7.86 -6.33 -15.82
CA ALA A 60 6.46 -6.50 -15.42
C ALA A 60 6.14 -5.93 -14.03
N PHE A 61 7.15 -5.61 -13.23
CA PHE A 61 6.98 -5.22 -11.82
C PHE A 61 7.29 -3.75 -11.57
N ALA A 62 7.89 -3.07 -12.53
CA ALA A 62 8.25 -1.66 -12.40
C ALA A 62 7.02 -0.75 -12.32
N VAL A 63 7.12 0.31 -11.53
CA VAL A 63 6.11 1.38 -11.46
C VAL A 63 6.68 2.60 -12.18
N PRO A 64 6.41 2.75 -13.49
CA PRO A 64 7.07 3.77 -14.30
C PRO A 64 6.66 5.20 -13.96
N GLU A 65 5.48 5.39 -13.34
CA GLU A 65 4.98 6.71 -12.96
C GLU A 65 5.74 7.31 -11.77
N CYS A 66 6.50 6.49 -11.03
CA CYS A 66 7.31 6.95 -9.93
C CYS A 66 8.64 7.48 -10.43
N GLN A 67 9.06 8.68 -9.99
CA GLN A 67 10.36 9.26 -10.35
C GLN A 67 11.53 8.44 -9.82
N THR A 68 11.31 7.77 -8.70
CA THR A 68 12.25 6.82 -8.11
C THR A 68 11.97 5.44 -8.67
N ARG A 69 13.02 4.66 -8.92
CA ARG A 69 12.82 3.27 -9.34
C ARG A 69 12.18 2.46 -8.24
N VAL A 70 11.02 1.92 -8.53
CA VAL A 70 10.27 1.03 -7.64
C VAL A 70 9.76 -0.15 -8.45
N ASP A 71 10.02 -1.36 -7.96
CA ASP A 71 9.45 -2.58 -8.49
C ASP A 71 8.59 -3.21 -7.39
N ILE A 72 7.38 -3.63 -7.71
CA ILE A 72 6.44 -4.26 -6.76
C ILE A 72 6.14 -5.67 -7.21
N PHE A 73 6.38 -6.62 -6.30
CA PHE A 73 6.23 -8.06 -6.55
C PHE A 73 5.09 -8.63 -5.69
N PRO A 74 4.01 -9.14 -6.31
CA PRO A 74 2.97 -9.85 -5.58
C PRO A 74 3.29 -11.33 -5.49
N GLU A 75 3.00 -11.94 -4.37
CA GLU A 75 2.99 -13.39 -4.21
C GLU A 75 1.65 -13.83 -3.61
N LEU A 76 1.09 -14.90 -4.13
CA LEU A 76 -0.16 -15.46 -3.62
C LEU A 76 0.13 -16.81 -2.98
N HIS A 77 -0.21 -16.94 -1.69
CA HIS A 77 -0.04 -18.18 -0.92
C HIS A 77 -1.33 -18.49 -0.18
N ASP A 78 -1.94 -19.61 -0.48
CA ASP A 78 -3.16 -20.07 0.20
C ASP A 78 -4.28 -19.02 0.23
N GLY A 79 -4.46 -18.31 -0.89
CA GLY A 79 -5.49 -17.29 -1.01
C GLY A 79 -5.15 -15.96 -0.38
N GLN A 80 -3.94 -15.79 0.15
CA GLN A 80 -3.48 -14.55 0.77
C GLN A 80 -2.37 -13.92 -0.06
N LEU A 81 -2.42 -12.59 -0.21
CA LEU A 81 -1.42 -11.83 -0.93
C LEU A 81 -0.32 -11.35 -0.01
N HIS A 82 0.89 -11.38 -0.52
CA HIS A 82 2.04 -10.76 0.12
C HIS A 82 2.80 -9.95 -0.93
N PHE A 83 3.00 -8.67 -0.66
CA PHE A 83 3.75 -7.79 -1.55
C PHE A 83 5.14 -7.52 -1.02
N TYR A 84 6.09 -7.51 -1.94
CA TYR A 84 7.45 -7.05 -1.70
C TYR A 84 7.74 -5.89 -2.64
N ALA A 85 8.65 -5.02 -2.26
CA ALA A 85 9.09 -3.93 -3.12
C ALA A 85 10.61 -3.83 -3.13
N ASP A 86 11.13 -3.52 -4.31
CA ASP A 86 12.53 -3.11 -4.45
C ASP A 86 12.56 -1.60 -4.63
N VAL A 87 13.07 -0.90 -3.63
CA VAL A 87 13.23 0.55 -3.61
C VAL A 87 14.46 0.88 -2.77
N ASN A 88 15.21 1.88 -3.21
CA ASN A 88 16.33 2.36 -2.41
C ASN A 88 15.81 3.20 -1.23
N VAL A 89 15.81 2.61 -0.05
CA VAL A 89 15.25 3.22 1.17
C VAL A 89 16.01 4.52 1.54
N ARG A 90 17.31 4.56 1.30
CA ARG A 90 18.13 5.74 1.61
C ARG A 90 17.80 6.92 0.68
N GLU A 91 17.63 6.64 -0.61
CA GLU A 91 17.33 7.68 -1.60
C GLU A 91 15.87 8.10 -1.57
N SER A 92 14.97 7.19 -1.19
CA SER A 92 13.53 7.43 -1.25
C SER A 92 12.83 6.94 0.00
N PRO A 93 13.14 7.54 1.16
CA PRO A 93 12.55 7.09 2.43
C PRO A 93 11.04 7.29 2.49
N THR A 94 10.51 8.32 1.85
CA THR A 94 9.06 8.56 1.82
C THR A 94 8.33 7.44 1.07
N VAL A 95 8.85 7.04 -0.09
CA VAL A 95 8.28 5.94 -0.87
C VAL A 95 8.32 4.64 -0.06
N ALA A 96 9.46 4.33 0.53
CA ALA A 96 9.63 3.15 1.37
C ALA A 96 8.65 3.16 2.56
N ALA A 97 8.44 4.32 3.17
CA ALA A 97 7.54 4.47 4.31
C ALA A 97 6.09 4.20 3.91
N VAL A 98 5.62 4.78 2.82
CA VAL A 98 4.24 4.57 2.34
C VAL A 98 4.03 3.11 2.01
N LEU A 99 4.97 2.49 1.32
CA LEU A 99 4.89 1.06 0.99
C LEU A 99 4.87 0.20 2.26
N ALA A 100 5.73 0.48 3.23
CA ALA A 100 5.76 -0.27 4.49
C ALA A 100 4.43 -0.17 5.25
N ILE A 101 3.85 1.03 5.33
CA ILE A 101 2.55 1.25 5.98
C ILE A 101 1.46 0.42 5.30
N VAL A 102 1.37 0.50 3.98
CA VAL A 102 0.33 -0.19 3.23
C VAL A 102 0.55 -1.70 3.28
N PHE A 103 1.79 -2.16 3.11
CA PHE A 103 2.09 -3.60 3.15
C PHE A 103 1.75 -4.21 4.51
N GLN A 104 2.05 -3.53 5.61
CA GLN A 104 1.70 -4.03 6.94
C GLN A 104 0.18 -4.19 7.12
N ALA A 105 -0.60 -3.37 6.43
CA ALA A 105 -2.05 -3.42 6.52
C ALA A 105 -2.67 -4.53 5.66
N VAL A 106 -2.03 -4.89 4.54
CA VAL A 106 -2.65 -5.78 3.54
C VAL A 106 -1.93 -7.10 3.34
N ASN A 107 -0.66 -7.23 3.74
CA ASN A 107 0.08 -8.48 3.57
C ASN A 107 -0.50 -9.60 4.43
N ASP A 108 -0.46 -10.81 3.88
CA ASP A 108 -0.97 -12.03 4.50
C ASP A 108 -2.48 -11.98 4.75
N GLN A 109 -3.18 -11.25 3.87
CA GLN A 109 -4.63 -11.10 3.88
C GLN A 109 -5.19 -11.45 2.50
N PRO A 110 -6.50 -11.75 2.40
CA PRO A 110 -7.12 -11.97 1.10
C PRO A 110 -7.02 -10.73 0.20
N PRO A 111 -7.05 -10.89 -1.14
CA PRO A 111 -6.97 -9.76 -2.08
C PRO A 111 -8.00 -8.65 -1.83
N ALA A 112 -9.17 -8.99 -1.29
CA ALA A 112 -10.21 -8.01 -0.97
C ALA A 112 -9.71 -6.92 0.00
N VAL A 113 -8.79 -7.26 0.89
CA VAL A 113 -8.22 -6.29 1.85
C VAL A 113 -7.40 -5.23 1.11
N THR A 114 -6.62 -5.63 0.11
CA THR A 114 -5.88 -4.67 -0.74
C THR A 114 -6.83 -3.78 -1.53
N LEU A 115 -7.91 -4.36 -2.07
CA LEU A 115 -8.90 -3.59 -2.84
C LEU A 115 -9.63 -2.56 -1.97
N ALA A 116 -9.67 -2.76 -0.66
CA ALA A 116 -10.32 -1.85 0.27
C ALA A 116 -9.45 -0.63 0.68
N ILE A 117 -8.23 -0.52 0.18
CA ILE A 117 -7.38 0.65 0.44
C ILE A 117 -8.08 1.89 -0.14
N PRO A 118 -8.27 2.96 0.66
CA PRO A 118 -8.91 4.18 0.15
C PRO A 118 -8.13 4.81 -0.99
N SER A 119 -8.84 5.35 -1.98
CA SER A 119 -8.20 6.00 -3.13
C SER A 119 -7.38 7.24 -2.75
N ASP A 120 -7.67 7.85 -1.60
CA ASP A 120 -6.99 9.03 -1.09
C ASP A 120 -5.98 8.73 0.04
N VAL A 121 -5.57 7.47 0.18
CA VAL A 121 -4.67 7.04 1.26
C VAL A 121 -3.37 7.84 1.27
N VAL A 122 -2.80 8.11 0.11
CA VAL A 122 -1.55 8.87 0.00
C VAL A 122 -1.75 10.29 0.51
N ARG A 123 -2.85 10.94 0.11
CA ARG A 123 -3.18 12.28 0.56
C ARG A 123 -3.37 12.34 2.07
N GLN A 124 -4.05 11.35 2.64
CA GLN A 124 -4.25 11.28 4.08
C GLN A 124 -2.93 11.10 4.84
N LEU A 125 -2.04 10.23 4.36
CA LEU A 125 -0.74 10.02 4.98
C LEU A 125 0.18 11.23 4.87
N MET A 126 0.12 11.93 3.74
CA MET A 126 1.04 13.01 3.41
C MET A 126 0.47 14.40 3.72
N HIS A 127 -0.68 14.47 4.38
CA HIS A 127 -1.26 15.75 4.78
C HIS A 127 -0.25 16.54 5.63
N ASP A 128 -0.09 17.82 5.32
CA ASP A 128 0.85 18.76 5.96
C ASP A 128 2.33 18.49 5.69
N ILE A 129 2.68 17.46 4.95
CA ILE A 129 4.09 17.16 4.64
C ILE A 129 4.52 17.77 3.30
N GLY A 130 3.56 17.93 2.38
CA GLY A 130 3.82 18.37 1.02
C GLY A 130 4.26 17.23 0.12
N LEU A 131 3.55 17.03 -0.97
CA LEU A 131 3.80 15.93 -1.89
C LEU A 131 4.80 16.26 -2.99
N ALA A 132 5.01 17.56 -3.28
CA ALA A 132 6.05 18.07 -4.18
C ALA A 132 6.27 17.22 -5.44
N GLY A 133 5.20 16.88 -6.17
CA GLY A 133 5.27 16.08 -7.40
C GLY A 133 5.32 14.57 -7.18
N ARG A 134 5.32 14.09 -5.94
CA ARG A 134 5.38 12.66 -5.63
C ARG A 134 4.01 11.98 -5.61
N GLU A 135 2.93 12.75 -5.59
CA GLU A 135 1.57 12.21 -5.47
C GLU A 135 1.24 11.25 -6.59
N VAL A 136 1.60 11.58 -7.82
CA VAL A 136 1.32 10.74 -8.99
C VAL A 136 1.99 9.37 -8.84
N GLY A 137 3.26 9.32 -8.47
CA GLY A 137 4.00 8.08 -8.30
C GLY A 137 3.48 7.24 -7.14
N LEU A 138 3.20 7.89 -6.00
CA LEU A 138 2.67 7.19 -4.82
C LEU A 138 1.27 6.61 -5.08
N ASN A 139 0.40 7.38 -5.74
CA ASN A 139 -0.92 6.89 -6.13
C ASN A 139 -0.82 5.75 -7.14
N ALA A 140 0.12 5.81 -8.08
CA ALA A 140 0.34 4.76 -9.05
C ALA A 140 0.76 3.45 -8.38
N MET A 141 1.58 3.53 -7.32
CA MET A 141 1.95 2.36 -6.54
C MET A 141 0.74 1.71 -5.89
N VAL A 142 -0.13 2.49 -5.26
CA VAL A 142 -1.36 1.97 -4.64
C VAL A 142 -2.26 1.33 -5.70
N GLN A 143 -2.43 1.98 -6.85
CA GLN A 143 -3.22 1.42 -7.96
C GLN A 143 -2.61 0.12 -8.50
N ARG A 144 -1.29 0.02 -8.52
CA ARG A 144 -0.61 -1.21 -8.93
C ARG A 144 -0.92 -2.37 -7.96
N LEU A 145 -0.92 -2.12 -6.65
CA LEU A 145 -1.31 -3.12 -5.66
C LEU A 145 -2.74 -3.59 -5.89
N LYS A 146 -3.66 -2.67 -6.11
CA LYS A 146 -5.06 -3.00 -6.37
C LYS A 146 -5.24 -3.80 -7.66
N ARG A 147 -4.47 -3.47 -8.69
CA ARG A 147 -4.50 -4.22 -9.96
C ARG A 147 -4.06 -5.67 -9.74
N HIS A 148 -2.96 -5.86 -9.02
CA HIS A 148 -2.50 -7.22 -8.67
C HIS A 148 -3.57 -7.97 -7.87
N ALA A 149 -4.18 -7.33 -6.89
CA ALA A 149 -5.24 -7.93 -6.08
C ALA A 149 -6.45 -8.30 -6.92
N ALA A 150 -6.87 -7.44 -7.85
CA ALA A 150 -8.00 -7.71 -8.74
C ALA A 150 -7.72 -8.92 -9.66
N GLN A 151 -6.48 -9.06 -10.13
CA GLN A 151 -6.09 -10.19 -10.99
C GLN A 151 -6.10 -11.50 -10.25
N THR A 152 -5.79 -11.51 -8.97
CA THR A 152 -5.74 -12.73 -8.14
C THR A 152 -7.09 -13.08 -7.54
N ALA A 153 -8.01 -12.13 -7.41
CA ALA A 153 -9.35 -12.34 -6.86
C ALA A 153 -10.34 -12.91 -7.90
N GLY A 154 -9.98 -12.85 -9.18
CA GLY A 154 -10.83 -13.29 -10.27
C GLY A 154 -10.76 -14.78 -10.58
#